data_edc177c55fee3ad54424948f411fda8d
#
_entry.id   edc177c55fee3ad54424948f411fda8d
#
_cell.length_a   1.000
_cell.length_b   1.000
_cell.length_c   1.000
_cell.angle_alpha   90.00
_cell.angle_beta   90.00
_cell.angle_gamma   90.00
#
_symmetry.space_group_name_H-M   'P 1'
#
loop_
_entity.id
_entity.type
_entity.pdbx_description
1 polymer ?
#
loop_
_entity_poly.entity_id
_entity_poly.type
_entity_poly.pdbx_seq_one_letter_code
_entity_poly.pdbx_strand_id
1 'polypeptide(L)'
;MIVNLKDTFNNVVTMYDAARPTYPLELLNDIKDFAEKSFFTRGLEIGAGTGQATDLFIKVINDLDIVEVGDKQVDYLMEKYKSENVNTYKAYFEDFKSNKKYDLIFSATAFHWVDATVGYPKVWDMLNDSGVLAVFWHMSSVTLHDTGIFVGLNEIKKKYLPEESLGFDKEGIEGVRQKRISQIQSGNYFGIPVIKEYRWIDTYDADRYSLLLESYSSTQTLDEEHKKLYLSEVRDYINSNGGVVEMPQHVMLNLVKKE
;
A
#
# COMPACT_ATOMS: atom_id res chain seq x y z
N MET A 1 -36.26 -0.93 -11.10
CA MET A 1 -35.34 -0.41 -10.07
C MET A 1 -34.10 0.08 -10.79
N ILE A 2 -33.84 1.39 -10.77
CA ILE A 2 -32.61 1.97 -11.32
C ILE A 2 -31.54 1.65 -10.29
N VAL A 3 -30.68 0.68 -10.56
CA VAL A 3 -29.49 0.42 -9.74
C VAL A 3 -28.62 1.65 -9.85
N ASN A 4 -28.43 2.35 -8.74
CA ASN A 4 -27.63 3.55 -8.70
C ASN A 4 -26.17 3.13 -8.92
N LEU A 5 -25.59 3.49 -10.05
CA LEU A 5 -24.20 3.20 -10.43
C LEU A 5 -23.19 3.58 -9.31
N LYS A 6 -23.53 4.59 -8.51
CA LYS A 6 -22.75 5.03 -7.35
C LYS A 6 -22.69 3.96 -6.25
N ASP A 7 -23.80 3.26 -5.98
CA ASP A 7 -23.87 2.23 -4.93
C ASP A 7 -23.14 0.95 -5.37
N THR A 8 -23.21 0.60 -6.65
CA THR A 8 -22.46 -0.54 -7.22
C THR A 8 -20.95 -0.26 -7.17
N PHE A 9 -20.56 0.99 -7.38
CA PHE A 9 -19.16 1.41 -7.39
C PHE A 9 -18.55 1.44 -5.98
N ASN A 10 -19.28 1.96 -4.98
CA ASN A 10 -18.87 1.96 -3.58
C ASN A 10 -18.69 0.53 -3.05
N ASN A 11 -19.57 -0.40 -3.45
CA ASN A 11 -19.46 -1.81 -3.07
C ASN A 11 -18.16 -2.45 -3.60
N VAL A 12 -17.77 -2.18 -4.84
CA VAL A 12 -16.53 -2.72 -5.43
C VAL A 12 -15.31 -2.19 -4.69
N VAL A 13 -15.21 -0.88 -4.45
CA VAL A 13 -14.06 -0.28 -3.75
C VAL A 13 -13.98 -0.73 -2.29
N THR A 14 -15.13 -0.88 -1.60
CA THR A 14 -15.20 -1.38 -0.23
C THR A 14 -14.77 -2.86 -0.14
N MET A 15 -15.15 -3.68 -1.12
CA MET A 15 -14.70 -5.07 -1.21
C MET A 15 -13.19 -5.16 -1.49
N TYR A 16 -12.66 -4.26 -2.31
CA TYR A 16 -11.23 -4.12 -2.55
C TYR A 16 -10.46 -3.78 -1.27
N ASP A 17 -10.97 -2.84 -0.49
CA ASP A 17 -10.36 -2.41 0.78
C ASP A 17 -10.26 -3.58 1.77
N ALA A 18 -11.32 -4.39 1.89
CA ALA A 18 -11.38 -5.55 2.78
C ALA A 18 -10.45 -6.71 2.37
N ALA A 19 -10.09 -6.83 1.08
CA ALA A 19 -9.26 -7.93 0.58
C ALA A 19 -7.76 -7.66 0.72
N ARG A 20 -7.33 -6.40 0.65
CA ARG A 20 -5.92 -6.05 0.71
C ARG A 20 -5.33 -6.26 2.10
N PRO A 21 -4.05 -6.69 2.20
CA PRO A 21 -3.40 -6.83 3.49
C PRO A 21 -3.28 -5.47 4.17
N THR A 22 -3.52 -5.45 5.47
CA THR A 22 -3.34 -4.29 6.34
C THR A 22 -1.90 -4.23 6.89
N TYR A 23 -1.60 -3.18 7.64
CA TYR A 23 -0.30 -3.02 8.27
C TYR A 23 -0.37 -3.36 9.77
N PRO A 24 0.67 -3.99 10.35
CA PRO A 24 0.66 -4.39 11.75
C PRO A 24 0.76 -3.16 12.68
N LEU A 25 0.13 -3.25 13.85
CA LEU A 25 0.14 -2.17 14.85
C LEU A 25 1.55 -1.86 15.35
N GLU A 26 2.43 -2.85 15.36
CA GLU A 26 3.84 -2.72 15.73
C GLU A 26 4.56 -1.69 14.85
N LEU A 27 4.21 -1.60 13.57
CA LEU A 27 4.74 -0.60 12.65
C LEU A 27 4.42 0.82 13.13
N LEU A 28 3.19 1.08 13.55
CA LEU A 28 2.80 2.38 14.10
C LEU A 28 3.53 2.68 15.42
N ASN A 29 3.68 1.68 16.30
CA ASN A 29 4.40 1.85 17.56
C ASN A 29 5.86 2.19 17.31
N ASP A 30 6.54 1.50 16.41
CA ASP A 30 7.93 1.79 16.04
C ASP A 30 8.10 3.21 15.45
N ILE A 31 7.13 3.69 14.67
CA ILE A 31 7.14 5.08 14.16
C ILE A 31 6.98 6.09 15.31
N LYS A 32 6.08 5.84 16.24
CA LYS A 32 5.86 6.69 17.42
C LYS A 32 7.11 6.74 18.31
N ASP A 33 7.73 5.59 18.55
CA ASP A 33 8.95 5.48 19.36
C ASP A 33 10.11 6.20 18.68
N PHE A 34 10.29 6.04 17.36
CA PHE A 34 11.31 6.75 16.60
C PHE A 34 11.09 8.26 16.59
N ALA A 35 9.84 8.70 16.50
CA ALA A 35 9.47 10.11 16.57
C ALA A 35 9.50 10.69 17.97
N GLU A 36 9.60 9.85 19.03
CA GLU A 36 9.47 10.21 20.45
C GLU A 36 8.12 10.93 20.72
N LYS A 37 7.06 10.49 20.02
CA LYS A 37 5.72 11.08 20.10
C LYS A 37 4.64 10.02 20.21
N SER A 38 3.66 10.24 21.10
CA SER A 38 2.45 9.40 21.16
C SER A 38 1.39 9.81 20.16
N PHE A 39 1.36 11.10 19.79
CA PHE A 39 0.44 11.72 18.82
C PHE A 39 1.17 12.72 17.95
N PHE A 40 0.65 12.92 16.74
CA PHE A 40 1.17 13.90 15.79
C PHE A 40 0.14 15.02 15.59
N THR A 41 0.58 16.28 15.62
CA THR A 41 -0.33 17.42 15.39
C THR A 41 -0.76 17.44 13.95
N ARG A 42 0.18 17.21 13.02
CA ARG A 42 -0.11 17.16 11.58
C ARG A 42 0.62 16.00 10.91
N GLY A 43 -0.12 15.26 10.09
CA GLY A 43 0.41 14.22 9.22
C GLY A 43 0.11 14.49 7.76
N LEU A 44 0.93 13.91 6.89
CA LEU A 44 0.70 13.86 5.45
C LEU A 44 0.89 12.43 4.96
N GLU A 45 -0.15 11.87 4.33
CA GLU A 45 -0.06 10.60 3.63
C GLU A 45 0.09 10.82 2.13
N ILE A 46 1.07 10.13 1.51
CA ILE A 46 1.35 10.21 0.08
C ILE A 46 0.95 8.90 -0.57
N GLY A 47 -0.07 8.93 -1.45
CA GLY A 47 -0.57 7.77 -2.16
C GLY A 47 -1.35 6.81 -1.27
N ALA A 48 -2.47 7.27 -0.70
CA ALA A 48 -3.25 6.49 0.26
C ALA A 48 -4.02 5.30 -0.35
N GLY A 49 -4.25 5.30 -1.66
CA GLY A 49 -5.07 4.29 -2.31
C GLY A 49 -6.49 4.27 -1.78
N THR A 50 -6.90 3.20 -1.10
CA THR A 50 -8.20 3.08 -0.43
C THR A 50 -8.13 3.27 1.10
N GLY A 51 -6.96 3.65 1.62
CA GLY A 51 -6.81 4.08 3.02
C GLY A 51 -6.39 2.99 4.01
N GLN A 52 -5.76 1.91 3.57
CA GLN A 52 -5.29 0.84 4.46
C GLN A 52 -4.33 1.34 5.54
N ALA A 53 -3.41 2.25 5.17
CA ALA A 53 -2.53 2.87 6.15
C ALA A 53 -3.23 4.01 6.88
N THR A 54 -4.07 4.80 6.19
CA THR A 54 -4.89 5.86 6.80
C THR A 54 -5.64 5.35 8.04
N ASP A 55 -6.29 4.18 7.95
CA ASP A 55 -7.06 3.57 9.05
C ASP A 55 -6.21 3.30 10.31
N LEU A 56 -4.91 3.04 10.13
CA LEU A 56 -3.98 2.85 11.23
C LEU A 56 -3.55 4.19 11.85
N PHE A 57 -3.28 5.20 11.00
CA PHE A 57 -2.67 6.47 11.42
C PHE A 57 -3.68 7.53 11.87
N ILE A 58 -4.91 7.51 11.38
CA ILE A 58 -5.94 8.52 11.68
C ILE A 58 -6.22 8.67 13.18
N LYS A 59 -6.01 7.61 13.97
CA LYS A 59 -6.23 7.59 15.43
C LYS A 59 -5.15 8.31 16.23
N VAL A 60 -4.02 8.63 15.61
CA VAL A 60 -2.85 9.22 16.26
C VAL A 60 -2.39 10.54 15.61
N ILE A 61 -3.11 11.01 14.59
CA ILE A 61 -2.84 12.26 13.89
C ILE A 61 -4.06 13.17 14.04
N ASN A 62 -3.86 14.41 14.52
CA ASN A 62 -4.95 15.33 14.76
C ASN A 62 -5.46 16.02 13.48
N ASP A 63 -4.59 16.32 12.52
CA ASP A 63 -4.92 16.96 11.23
C ASP A 63 -4.15 16.19 10.14
N LEU A 64 -4.85 15.38 9.37
CA LEU A 64 -4.25 14.52 8.35
C LEU A 64 -4.59 15.03 6.95
N ASP A 65 -3.56 15.39 6.21
CA ASP A 65 -3.67 15.64 4.79
C ASP A 65 -3.32 14.37 4.00
N ILE A 66 -4.09 14.07 2.96
CA ILE A 66 -3.87 12.94 2.06
C ILE A 66 -3.67 13.48 0.65
N VAL A 67 -2.61 13.07 -0.03
CA VAL A 67 -2.38 13.34 -1.46
C VAL A 67 -2.51 12.04 -2.24
N GLU A 68 -3.51 11.97 -3.13
CA GLU A 68 -3.80 10.81 -3.96
C GLU A 68 -4.07 11.26 -5.41
N VAL A 69 -3.59 10.48 -6.39
CA VAL A 69 -3.72 10.83 -7.82
C VAL A 69 -4.97 10.24 -8.47
N GLY A 70 -5.44 9.12 -7.97
CA GLY A 70 -6.56 8.37 -8.53
C GLY A 70 -7.91 9.02 -8.24
N ASP A 71 -8.69 9.37 -9.29
CA ASP A 71 -10.00 10.01 -9.13
C ASP A 71 -10.93 9.22 -8.20
N LYS A 72 -11.02 7.94 -8.46
CA LYS A 72 -11.91 7.03 -7.74
C LYS A 72 -11.47 6.82 -6.28
N GLN A 73 -10.18 6.78 -6.05
CA GLN A 73 -9.58 6.66 -4.72
C GLN A 73 -9.85 7.94 -3.91
N VAL A 74 -9.69 9.12 -4.53
CA VAL A 74 -9.99 10.41 -3.89
C VAL A 74 -11.46 10.50 -3.47
N ASP A 75 -12.39 10.18 -4.38
CA ASP A 75 -13.83 10.20 -4.07
C ASP A 75 -14.17 9.22 -2.93
N TYR A 76 -13.56 8.04 -2.94
CA TYR A 76 -13.74 7.05 -1.88
C TYR A 76 -13.20 7.53 -0.53
N LEU A 77 -11.98 8.06 -0.49
CA LEU A 77 -11.35 8.58 0.72
C LEU A 77 -12.15 9.74 1.32
N MET A 78 -12.65 10.66 0.48
CA MET A 78 -13.51 11.77 0.93
C MET A 78 -14.80 11.27 1.58
N GLU A 79 -15.42 10.22 1.05
CA GLU A 79 -16.62 9.63 1.66
C GLU A 79 -16.29 8.82 2.92
N LYS A 80 -15.22 8.01 2.87
CA LYS A 80 -14.78 7.14 3.98
C LYS A 80 -14.44 7.96 5.23
N TYR A 81 -13.75 9.09 5.05
CA TYR A 81 -13.25 9.92 6.16
C TYR A 81 -14.00 11.25 6.34
N LYS A 82 -15.21 11.39 5.78
CA LYS A 82 -16.00 12.65 5.82
C LYS A 82 -16.29 13.19 7.23
N SER A 83 -16.29 12.33 8.25
CA SER A 83 -16.54 12.69 9.64
C SER A 83 -15.25 12.84 10.46
N GLU A 84 -14.10 12.69 9.82
CA GLU A 84 -12.78 12.72 10.44
C GLU A 84 -12.06 14.02 10.08
N ASN A 85 -11.00 14.31 10.82
CA ASN A 85 -10.16 15.48 10.53
C ASN A 85 -9.12 15.16 9.44
N VAL A 86 -9.63 14.85 8.25
CA VAL A 86 -8.86 14.43 7.07
C VAL A 86 -9.17 15.34 5.89
N ASN A 87 -8.14 15.83 5.23
CA ASN A 87 -8.25 16.61 4.01
C ASN A 87 -7.64 15.83 2.86
N THR A 88 -8.43 15.44 1.87
CA THR A 88 -7.96 14.70 0.70
C THR A 88 -7.74 15.64 -0.49
N TYR A 89 -6.57 15.58 -1.09
CA TYR A 89 -6.15 16.38 -2.24
C TYR A 89 -5.86 15.48 -3.44
N LYS A 90 -6.53 15.77 -4.56
CA LYS A 90 -6.25 15.11 -5.84
C LYS A 90 -5.06 15.79 -6.52
N ALA A 91 -3.89 15.16 -6.45
CA ALA A 91 -2.67 15.67 -7.10
C ALA A 91 -1.61 14.58 -7.23
N TYR A 92 -0.68 14.73 -8.17
CA TYR A 92 0.63 14.12 -8.04
C TYR A 92 1.36 14.78 -6.87
N PHE A 93 2.12 13.99 -6.10
CA PHE A 93 2.84 14.57 -4.96
C PHE A 93 3.82 15.66 -5.40
N GLU A 94 4.43 15.50 -6.56
CA GLU A 94 5.35 16.48 -7.15
C GLU A 94 4.69 17.86 -7.37
N ASP A 95 3.39 17.89 -7.68
CA ASP A 95 2.61 19.11 -7.94
C ASP A 95 1.89 19.65 -6.70
N PHE A 96 1.73 18.83 -5.67
CA PHE A 96 1.04 19.22 -4.44
C PHE A 96 1.73 20.39 -3.75
N LYS A 97 0.97 21.40 -3.36
CA LYS A 97 1.48 22.60 -2.68
C LYS A 97 0.75 22.78 -1.35
N SER A 98 1.52 22.96 -0.30
CA SER A 98 1.00 23.29 1.03
C SER A 98 1.97 24.20 1.75
N ASN A 99 1.43 25.17 2.50
CA ASN A 99 2.22 25.99 3.43
C ASN A 99 2.29 25.35 4.83
N LYS A 100 1.64 24.20 5.02
CA LYS A 100 1.69 23.45 6.28
C LYS A 100 3.05 22.76 6.42
N LYS A 101 3.48 22.60 7.66
CA LYS A 101 4.58 21.73 8.05
C LYS A 101 4.01 20.54 8.82
N TYR A 102 4.64 19.38 8.68
CA TYR A 102 4.16 18.11 9.18
C TYR A 102 5.13 17.50 10.19
N ASP A 103 4.57 16.89 11.25
CA ASP A 103 5.33 16.12 12.22
C ASP A 103 5.68 14.73 11.68
N LEU A 104 4.76 14.18 10.87
CA LEU A 104 4.90 12.89 10.23
C LEU A 104 4.47 13.00 8.76
N ILE A 105 5.35 12.57 7.86
CA ILE A 105 4.99 12.28 6.46
C ILE A 105 5.17 10.78 6.27
N PHE A 106 4.16 10.11 5.72
CA PHE A 106 4.24 8.68 5.48
C PHE A 106 3.70 8.29 4.12
N SER A 107 4.14 7.13 3.64
CA SER A 107 3.66 6.55 2.39
C SER A 107 3.75 5.03 2.45
N ALA A 108 2.62 4.40 2.17
CA ALA A 108 2.43 2.97 2.22
C ALA A 108 2.37 2.37 0.81
N THR A 109 3.40 1.65 0.39
CA THR A 109 3.49 0.97 -0.92
C THR A 109 3.24 1.90 -2.12
N ALA A 110 3.53 3.21 -1.96
CA ALA A 110 3.26 4.20 -3.00
C ALA A 110 4.46 5.09 -3.37
N PHE A 111 5.37 5.41 -2.44
CA PHE A 111 6.44 6.41 -2.67
C PHE A 111 7.39 6.07 -3.83
N HIS A 112 7.42 4.84 -4.29
CA HIS A 112 8.23 4.42 -5.43
C HIS A 112 7.72 4.95 -6.79
N TRP A 113 6.51 5.51 -6.83
CA TRP A 113 5.96 6.19 -7.99
C TRP A 113 6.38 7.67 -8.06
N VAL A 114 6.85 8.23 -6.95
CA VAL A 114 7.33 9.62 -6.86
C VAL A 114 8.78 9.68 -7.36
N ASP A 115 9.08 10.67 -8.19
CA ASP A 115 10.47 10.93 -8.60
C ASP A 115 11.33 11.23 -7.36
N ALA A 116 12.30 10.37 -7.08
CA ALA A 116 13.16 10.49 -5.89
C ALA A 116 13.90 11.83 -5.83
N THR A 117 14.27 12.40 -6.99
CA THR A 117 14.99 13.67 -7.07
C THR A 117 14.13 14.88 -6.72
N VAL A 118 12.81 14.74 -6.76
CA VAL A 118 11.83 15.74 -6.38
C VAL A 118 11.19 15.41 -5.02
N GLY A 119 10.86 14.16 -4.80
CA GLY A 119 10.08 13.72 -3.65
C GLY A 119 10.80 13.90 -2.32
N TYR A 120 12.04 13.41 -2.18
CA TYR A 120 12.77 13.53 -0.91
C TYR A 120 13.12 14.98 -0.52
N PRO A 121 13.60 15.85 -1.43
CA PRO A 121 13.77 17.27 -1.12
C PRO A 121 12.46 17.93 -0.66
N LYS A 122 11.36 17.64 -1.37
CA LYS A 122 10.05 18.20 -1.05
C LYS A 122 9.54 17.74 0.31
N VAL A 123 9.69 16.44 0.63
CA VAL A 123 9.38 15.91 1.97
C VAL A 123 10.19 16.64 3.04
N TRP A 124 11.49 16.82 2.83
CA TRP A 124 12.35 17.57 3.75
C TRP A 124 11.82 18.99 3.99
N ASP A 125 11.48 19.70 2.91
CA ASP A 125 10.94 21.05 3.02
C ASP A 125 9.60 21.09 3.76
N MET A 126 8.76 20.05 3.63
CA MET A 126 7.45 19.99 4.25
C MET A 126 7.47 19.49 5.71
N LEU A 127 8.53 18.83 6.14
CA LEU A 127 8.68 18.40 7.54
C LEU A 127 8.97 19.57 8.48
N ASN A 128 8.42 19.50 9.69
CA ASN A 128 8.91 20.29 10.85
C ASN A 128 10.34 19.87 11.20
N ASP A 129 11.05 20.70 11.98
CA ASP A 129 12.29 20.29 12.60
C ASP A 129 12.02 19.08 13.51
N SER A 130 12.86 18.06 13.44
CA SER A 130 12.66 16.75 14.04
C SER A 130 11.43 15.98 13.53
N GLY A 131 10.80 16.42 12.46
CA GLY A 131 9.72 15.67 11.79
C GLY A 131 10.24 14.39 11.16
N VAL A 132 9.37 13.38 11.05
CA VAL A 132 9.71 12.02 10.59
C VAL A 132 9.11 11.74 9.21
N LEU A 133 9.92 11.14 8.34
CA LEU A 133 9.45 10.44 7.16
C LEU A 133 9.43 8.93 7.44
N ALA A 134 8.25 8.31 7.24
CA ALA A 134 8.04 6.86 7.34
C ALA A 134 7.59 6.31 6.00
N VAL A 135 8.45 5.59 5.29
CA VAL A 135 8.08 4.94 4.03
C VAL A 135 8.17 3.44 4.16
N PHE A 136 7.09 2.73 3.79
CA PHE A 136 7.03 1.29 3.99
C PHE A 136 6.32 0.59 2.82
N TRP A 137 6.71 -0.68 2.60
CA TRP A 137 6.24 -1.47 1.48
C TRP A 137 5.93 -2.89 1.90
N HIS A 138 4.84 -3.44 1.37
CA HIS A 138 4.71 -4.88 1.27
C HIS A 138 5.78 -5.40 0.31
N MET A 139 6.58 -6.34 0.82
CA MET A 139 7.65 -7.00 0.07
C MET A 139 7.13 -8.35 -0.43
N SER A 140 7.08 -8.55 -1.72
CA SER A 140 6.68 -9.84 -2.29
C SER A 140 7.73 -10.91 -1.97
N SER A 141 7.31 -12.05 -1.43
CA SER A 141 8.21 -13.19 -1.22
C SER A 141 8.26 -14.06 -2.48
N VAL A 142 9.39 -14.05 -3.16
CA VAL A 142 9.64 -14.91 -4.36
C VAL A 142 9.50 -16.40 -4.04
N THR A 143 9.81 -16.79 -2.81
CA THR A 143 9.94 -18.20 -2.40
C THR A 143 8.61 -18.95 -2.25
N LEU A 144 7.46 -18.25 -2.28
CA LEU A 144 6.14 -18.87 -2.08
C LEU A 144 5.55 -19.49 -3.34
N HIS A 145 6.00 -19.05 -4.50
CA HIS A 145 5.32 -19.37 -5.76
C HIS A 145 5.48 -20.82 -6.20
N ASP A 146 6.43 -21.57 -5.64
CA ASP A 146 6.77 -22.92 -6.07
C ASP A 146 6.45 -24.00 -5.02
N THR A 147 5.65 -23.68 -4.00
CA THR A 147 5.32 -24.63 -2.93
C THR A 147 3.84 -24.68 -2.61
N GLY A 148 3.35 -25.87 -2.22
CA GLY A 148 1.99 -26.08 -1.73
C GLY A 148 0.91 -25.61 -2.70
N ILE A 149 -0.09 -24.92 -2.18
CA ILE A 149 -1.26 -24.41 -2.95
C ILE A 149 -0.85 -23.40 -4.03
N PHE A 150 0.29 -22.71 -3.87
CA PHE A 150 0.73 -21.69 -4.83
C PHE A 150 1.17 -22.29 -6.17
N VAL A 151 1.60 -23.53 -6.23
CA VAL A 151 1.96 -24.21 -7.50
C VAL A 151 0.78 -24.19 -8.46
N GLY A 152 -0.38 -24.65 -8.04
CA GLY A 152 -1.57 -24.67 -8.89
C GLY A 152 -2.15 -23.27 -9.13
N LEU A 153 -2.12 -22.37 -8.13
CA LEU A 153 -2.53 -20.98 -8.33
C LEU A 153 -1.66 -20.29 -9.41
N ASN A 154 -0.37 -20.60 -9.46
CA ASN A 154 0.53 -20.08 -10.50
C ASN A 154 0.25 -20.67 -11.88
N GLU A 155 -0.07 -21.96 -11.97
CA GLU A 155 -0.46 -22.55 -13.26
C GLU A 155 -1.76 -21.94 -13.80
N ILE A 156 -2.75 -21.68 -12.91
CA ILE A 156 -3.96 -20.96 -13.27
C ILE A 156 -3.61 -19.53 -13.73
N LYS A 157 -2.76 -18.81 -12.97
CA LYS A 157 -2.33 -17.47 -13.34
C LYS A 157 -1.66 -17.43 -14.72
N LYS A 158 -0.73 -18.33 -15.00
CA LYS A 158 -0.02 -18.41 -16.29
C LYS A 158 -0.96 -18.61 -17.47
N LYS A 159 -2.07 -19.34 -17.26
CA LYS A 159 -3.07 -19.59 -18.31
C LYS A 159 -3.77 -18.31 -18.75
N TYR A 160 -4.08 -17.39 -17.83
CA TYR A 160 -4.84 -16.17 -18.10
C TYR A 160 -3.97 -14.92 -18.26
N LEU A 161 -2.80 -14.89 -17.61
CA LEU A 161 -1.87 -13.77 -17.56
C LEU A 161 -0.43 -14.23 -17.91
N PRO A 162 -0.21 -14.76 -19.12
CA PRO A 162 1.08 -15.35 -19.50
C PRO A 162 2.24 -14.35 -19.50
N GLU A 163 1.97 -13.06 -19.75
CA GLU A 163 2.98 -11.99 -19.78
C GLU A 163 3.38 -11.51 -18.39
N GLU A 164 2.57 -11.76 -17.38
CA GLU A 164 2.95 -11.62 -15.99
C GLU A 164 3.81 -12.78 -15.52
N SER A 165 4.73 -13.22 -16.35
CA SER A 165 5.79 -14.08 -15.91
C SER A 165 6.57 -13.35 -14.83
N LEU A 166 6.17 -13.63 -13.57
CA LEU A 166 7.01 -13.38 -12.41
C LEU A 166 7.66 -11.99 -12.45
N GLY A 167 6.83 -10.94 -12.29
CA GLY A 167 7.30 -9.58 -12.05
C GLY A 167 8.00 -9.47 -10.70
N PHE A 168 8.89 -10.40 -10.43
CA PHE A 168 9.83 -10.30 -9.34
C PHE A 168 10.92 -9.37 -9.80
N ASP A 169 11.10 -8.33 -9.02
CA ASP A 169 12.29 -7.51 -9.11
C ASP A 169 13.48 -8.48 -9.17
N LYS A 170 14.19 -8.51 -10.30
CA LYS A 170 15.37 -9.37 -10.51
C LYS A 170 16.43 -9.16 -9.43
N GLU A 171 16.30 -8.04 -8.70
CA GLU A 171 17.17 -7.62 -7.62
C GLU A 171 16.88 -8.35 -6.29
N GLY A 172 15.73 -9.00 -6.14
CA GLY A 172 15.32 -9.64 -4.88
C GLY A 172 15.07 -8.62 -3.75
N ILE A 173 14.73 -9.11 -2.55
CA ILE A 173 14.42 -8.26 -1.38
C ILE A 173 15.61 -7.36 -1.01
N GLU A 174 16.83 -7.89 -1.06
CA GLU A 174 18.02 -7.11 -0.68
C GLU A 174 18.33 -6.01 -1.71
N GLY A 175 18.19 -6.29 -3.00
CA GLY A 175 18.34 -5.25 -4.04
C GLY A 175 17.32 -4.13 -3.90
N VAL A 176 16.05 -4.48 -3.64
CA VAL A 176 15.01 -3.48 -3.36
C VAL A 176 15.37 -2.65 -2.11
N ARG A 177 15.83 -3.29 -1.03
CA ARG A 177 16.29 -2.61 0.19
C ARG A 177 17.38 -1.59 -0.12
N GLN A 178 18.44 -2.00 -0.79
CA GLN A 178 19.58 -1.13 -1.13
C GLN A 178 19.15 0.03 -2.01
N LYS A 179 18.28 -0.22 -2.98
CA LYS A 179 17.69 0.82 -3.82
C LYS A 179 16.93 1.88 -3.00
N ARG A 180 16.07 1.45 -2.04
CA ARG A 180 15.33 2.38 -1.18
C ARG A 180 16.27 3.20 -0.29
N ILE A 181 17.28 2.58 0.31
CA ILE A 181 18.30 3.29 1.09
C ILE A 181 18.99 4.35 0.23
N SER A 182 19.46 3.98 -0.95
CA SER A 182 20.12 4.90 -1.87
C SER A 182 19.22 6.07 -2.30
N GLN A 183 17.93 5.81 -2.54
CA GLN A 183 16.96 6.85 -2.88
C GLN A 183 16.73 7.82 -1.71
N ILE A 184 16.59 7.33 -0.47
CA ILE A 184 16.41 8.16 0.74
C ILE A 184 17.63 9.07 0.95
N GLN A 185 18.83 8.53 0.75
CA GLN A 185 20.09 9.28 0.94
C GLN A 185 20.45 10.18 -0.26
N SER A 186 19.71 10.08 -1.38
CA SER A 186 19.99 10.90 -2.55
C SER A 186 19.80 12.38 -2.22
N GLY A 187 20.77 13.21 -2.59
CA GLY A 187 20.75 14.66 -2.35
C GLY A 187 21.14 15.09 -0.93
N ASN A 188 21.53 14.15 -0.05
CA ASN A 188 22.00 14.41 1.33
C ASN A 188 20.98 15.14 2.23
N TYR A 189 19.70 15.02 1.97
CA TYR A 189 18.64 15.57 2.83
C TYR A 189 18.45 14.72 4.10
N PHE A 190 18.50 13.40 3.96
CA PHE A 190 18.29 12.47 5.06
C PHE A 190 19.53 11.61 5.30
N GLY A 191 19.73 11.23 6.56
CA GLY A 191 20.76 10.28 6.97
C GLY A 191 20.43 8.84 6.57
N ILE A 192 21.17 7.89 7.16
CA ILE A 192 20.91 6.46 6.98
C ILE A 192 19.57 6.09 7.62
N PRO A 193 18.63 5.46 6.90
CA PRO A 193 17.35 5.10 7.47
C PRO A 193 17.48 4.00 8.53
N VAL A 194 16.69 4.10 9.60
CA VAL A 194 16.41 2.98 10.49
C VAL A 194 15.43 2.08 9.78
N ILE A 195 15.77 0.79 9.67
CA ILE A 195 14.94 -0.19 8.96
C ILE A 195 14.36 -1.17 9.96
N LYS A 196 13.04 -1.41 9.84
CA LYS A 196 12.30 -2.43 10.59
C LYS A 196 11.59 -3.35 9.61
N GLU A 197 11.46 -4.61 9.96
CA GLU A 197 10.76 -5.61 9.15
C GLU A 197 9.73 -6.34 10.00
N TYR A 198 8.54 -6.54 9.42
CA TYR A 198 7.42 -7.23 10.05
C TYR A 198 7.02 -8.41 9.18
N ARG A 199 6.82 -9.57 9.79
CA ARG A 199 6.44 -10.80 9.08
C ARG A 199 5.33 -11.50 9.84
N TRP A 200 4.27 -11.86 9.13
CA TRP A 200 3.15 -12.64 9.66
C TRP A 200 2.52 -13.48 8.56
N ILE A 201 1.63 -14.38 8.94
CA ILE A 201 0.80 -15.14 8.00
C ILE A 201 -0.60 -14.55 8.04
N ASP A 202 -1.13 -14.18 6.86
CA ASP A 202 -2.52 -13.78 6.69
C ASP A 202 -3.28 -14.93 5.98
N THR A 203 -4.48 -15.24 6.44
CA THR A 203 -5.30 -16.32 5.92
C THR A 203 -6.41 -15.77 5.05
N TYR A 204 -6.51 -16.27 3.83
CA TYR A 204 -7.51 -15.91 2.85
C TYR A 204 -8.39 -17.12 2.56
N ASP A 205 -9.71 -16.99 2.66
CA ASP A 205 -10.63 -17.91 1.99
C ASP A 205 -10.63 -17.65 0.48
N ALA A 206 -11.34 -18.50 -0.27
CA ALA A 206 -11.38 -18.45 -1.73
C ALA A 206 -11.97 -17.12 -2.25
N ASP A 207 -12.96 -16.56 -1.57
CA ASP A 207 -13.60 -15.31 -1.98
C ASP A 207 -12.70 -14.10 -1.72
N ARG A 208 -12.14 -13.99 -0.51
CA ARG A 208 -11.19 -12.92 -0.17
C ARG A 208 -9.95 -12.95 -1.06
N TYR A 209 -9.41 -14.15 -1.36
CA TYR A 209 -8.26 -14.28 -2.25
C TYR A 209 -8.59 -13.85 -3.68
N SER A 210 -9.77 -14.21 -4.18
CA SER A 210 -10.23 -13.77 -5.50
C SER A 210 -10.40 -12.26 -5.59
N LEU A 211 -10.96 -11.62 -4.54
CA LEU A 211 -11.05 -10.16 -4.46
C LEU A 211 -9.68 -9.49 -4.44
N LEU A 212 -8.71 -10.10 -3.72
CA LEU A 212 -7.32 -9.63 -3.74
C LEU A 212 -6.74 -9.67 -5.16
N LEU A 213 -6.90 -10.79 -5.88
CA LEU A 213 -6.43 -10.91 -7.27
C LEU A 213 -7.13 -9.92 -8.20
N GLU A 214 -8.44 -9.75 -8.04
CA GLU A 214 -9.21 -8.76 -8.80
C GLU A 214 -8.68 -7.34 -8.57
N SER A 215 -8.11 -7.04 -7.39
CA SER A 215 -7.53 -5.74 -7.06
C SER A 215 -6.22 -5.43 -7.78
N TYR A 216 -5.58 -6.39 -8.42
CA TYR A 216 -4.32 -6.17 -9.11
C TYR A 216 -4.53 -5.57 -10.51
N SER A 217 -3.68 -4.62 -10.88
CA SER A 217 -3.74 -3.95 -12.18
C SER A 217 -3.68 -4.92 -13.35
N SER A 218 -2.92 -5.99 -13.23
CA SER A 218 -2.82 -7.06 -14.21
C SER A 218 -4.17 -7.77 -14.46
N THR A 219 -4.88 -8.13 -13.39
CA THR A 219 -6.21 -8.74 -13.52
C THR A 219 -7.20 -7.79 -14.21
N GLN A 220 -7.03 -6.49 -14.00
CA GLN A 220 -7.87 -5.46 -14.64
C GLN A 220 -7.58 -5.28 -16.14
N THR A 221 -6.48 -5.82 -16.68
CA THR A 221 -6.23 -5.84 -18.12
C THR A 221 -6.99 -6.93 -18.86
N LEU A 222 -7.52 -7.92 -18.15
CA LEU A 222 -8.37 -8.96 -18.73
C LEU A 222 -9.72 -8.39 -19.12
N ASP A 223 -10.29 -8.88 -20.22
CA ASP A 223 -11.70 -8.65 -20.52
C ASP A 223 -12.61 -9.34 -19.48
N GLU A 224 -13.87 -8.94 -19.39
CA GLU A 224 -14.80 -9.39 -18.35
C GLU A 224 -15.05 -10.90 -18.36
N GLU A 225 -15.01 -11.56 -19.54
CA GLU A 225 -15.18 -13.00 -19.65
C GLU A 225 -13.98 -13.75 -19.09
N HIS A 226 -12.77 -13.41 -19.53
CA HIS A 226 -11.54 -14.04 -19.05
C HIS A 226 -11.30 -13.75 -17.56
N LYS A 227 -11.63 -12.54 -17.09
CA LYS A 227 -11.55 -12.20 -15.67
C LYS A 227 -12.46 -13.09 -14.81
N LYS A 228 -13.72 -13.27 -15.21
CA LYS A 228 -14.65 -14.17 -14.51
C LYS A 228 -14.17 -15.62 -14.49
N LEU A 229 -13.69 -16.13 -15.63
CA LEU A 229 -13.16 -17.48 -15.72
C LEU A 229 -11.94 -17.67 -14.82
N TYR A 230 -10.99 -16.72 -14.86
CA TYR A 230 -9.80 -16.73 -14.02
C TYR A 230 -10.16 -16.80 -12.52
N LEU A 231 -10.99 -15.87 -12.06
CA LEU A 231 -11.38 -15.79 -10.65
C LEU A 231 -12.22 -16.99 -10.19
N SER A 232 -13.05 -17.55 -11.07
CA SER A 232 -13.81 -18.78 -10.77
C SER A 232 -12.87 -19.98 -10.62
N GLU A 233 -11.93 -20.18 -11.56
CA GLU A 233 -10.97 -21.28 -11.52
C GLU A 233 -10.08 -21.22 -10.27
N VAL A 234 -9.67 -20.01 -9.86
CA VAL A 234 -8.95 -19.78 -8.61
C VAL A 234 -9.78 -20.20 -7.39
N ARG A 235 -11.06 -19.78 -7.30
CA ARG A 235 -11.94 -20.17 -6.18
C ARG A 235 -12.14 -21.67 -6.10
N ASP A 236 -12.44 -22.32 -7.24
CA ASP A 236 -12.66 -23.75 -7.31
C ASP A 236 -11.40 -24.52 -6.89
N TYR A 237 -10.22 -24.06 -7.31
CA TYR A 237 -8.95 -24.63 -6.93
C TYR A 237 -8.71 -24.51 -5.41
N ILE A 238 -8.89 -23.34 -4.82
CA ILE A 238 -8.72 -23.13 -3.37
C ILE A 238 -9.69 -24.02 -2.59
N ASN A 239 -10.97 -24.02 -2.96
CA ASN A 239 -12.00 -24.83 -2.29
C ASN A 239 -11.70 -26.34 -2.36
N SER A 240 -11.11 -26.80 -3.47
CA SER A 240 -10.72 -28.21 -3.65
C SER A 240 -9.42 -28.57 -2.91
N ASN A 241 -8.66 -27.59 -2.43
CA ASN A 241 -7.37 -27.79 -1.76
C ASN A 241 -7.32 -27.23 -0.33
N GLY A 242 -8.39 -27.42 0.43
CA GLY A 242 -8.46 -27.07 1.86
C GLY A 242 -9.20 -25.78 2.19
N GLY A 243 -9.68 -25.04 1.17
CA GLY A 243 -10.55 -23.86 1.33
C GLY A 243 -9.87 -22.58 1.77
N VAL A 244 -8.55 -22.62 2.02
CA VAL A 244 -7.79 -21.45 2.51
C VAL A 244 -6.41 -21.36 1.87
N VAL A 245 -5.92 -20.12 1.76
CA VAL A 245 -4.55 -19.78 1.37
C VAL A 245 -3.86 -19.08 2.54
N GLU A 246 -2.84 -19.69 3.09
CA GLU A 246 -1.94 -19.07 4.07
C GLU A 246 -0.90 -18.24 3.32
N MET A 247 -1.01 -16.92 3.40
CA MET A 247 -0.19 -15.98 2.64
C MET A 247 0.79 -15.26 3.58
N PRO A 248 2.08 -15.60 3.57
CA PRO A 248 3.06 -14.86 4.32
C PRO A 248 3.14 -13.41 3.85
N GLN A 249 3.03 -12.51 4.81
CA GLN A 249 3.18 -11.09 4.64
C GLN A 249 4.55 -10.65 5.12
N HIS A 250 5.12 -9.70 4.42
CA HIS A 250 6.37 -9.08 4.80
C HIS A 250 6.29 -7.59 4.50
N VAL A 251 6.48 -6.75 5.50
CA VAL A 251 6.54 -5.29 5.36
C VAL A 251 7.91 -4.80 5.79
N MET A 252 8.51 -3.94 4.97
CA MET A 252 9.74 -3.24 5.29
C MET A 252 9.43 -1.75 5.50
N LEU A 253 9.75 -1.24 6.69
CA LEU A 253 9.63 0.16 7.08
C LEU A 253 11.01 0.82 7.08
N ASN A 254 11.09 2.02 6.49
CA ASN A 254 12.28 2.87 6.53
C ASN A 254 11.92 4.19 7.21
N LEU A 255 12.67 4.57 8.22
CA LEU A 255 12.46 5.75 9.05
C LEU A 255 13.64 6.69 8.95
N VAL A 256 13.39 7.96 8.70
CA VAL A 256 14.38 9.04 8.77
C VAL A 256 13.77 10.27 9.46
N LYS A 257 14.60 11.05 10.12
CA LYS A 257 14.20 12.28 10.81
C LYS A 257 14.87 13.47 10.12
N LYS A 258 14.17 14.58 10.05
CA LYS A 258 14.76 15.86 9.66
C LYS A 258 15.60 16.38 10.83
N GLU A 259 16.90 16.48 10.62
CA GLU A 259 17.87 17.07 11.56
C GLU A 259 17.99 18.59 11.38
#